data_1f958b0acd7b4a321d25a2b500ef31bc
#
_entry.id   1f958b0acd7b4a321d25a2b500ef31bc
#
_cell.length_a   1.000
_cell.length_b   1.000
_cell.length_c   1.000
_cell.angle_alpha   90.00
_cell.angle_beta   90.00
_cell.angle_gamma   90.00
#
_symmetry.space_group_name_H-M   'P 1'
#
loop_
_entity.id
_entity.type
_entity.pdbx_description
1 polymer ?
#
loop_
_entity_poly.entity_id
_entity_poly.type
_entity_poly.pdbx_seq_one_letter_code
_entity_poly.pdbx_strand_id
1 'polypeptide(L)'
;IVFYWASTLLAMKGFDTISKFTKWFMLLGTALPAACLVILGIIWLIMGNPSAAPMNWGALIPSVFHEHSHVLAGIHRLHPDYWKEFVGSIAGLVLIVSNFLAYAGIEMNAIHARELKNPEREMPKAILLAGIMIVLIFIPPTLAISLVVPADSTSLTAGVIQAYAAFFDAFHIAWVTPILGALLIIGALGGVLSWTAGPSKGLLFVGKSGVF
;
A
#
# COMPACT_ATOMS: atom_id res chain seq x y z
N ILE A 1 5.76 2.55 -20.80
CA ILE A 1 6.93 3.25 -21.35
C ILE A 1 6.66 4.76 -21.46
N VAL A 2 5.61 5.21 -22.17
CA VAL A 2 5.30 6.65 -22.36
C VAL A 2 5.18 7.40 -21.03
N PHE A 3 4.42 6.86 -20.08
CA PHE A 3 4.25 7.47 -18.76
C PHE A 3 5.55 7.55 -17.95
N TYR A 4 6.40 6.54 -18.06
CA TYR A 4 7.72 6.55 -17.41
C TYR A 4 8.59 7.69 -17.96
N TRP A 5 8.69 7.83 -19.29
CA TRP A 5 9.43 8.92 -19.90
C TRP A 5 8.84 10.31 -19.58
N ALA A 6 7.52 10.43 -19.56
CA ALA A 6 6.86 11.66 -19.15
C ALA A 6 7.21 12.04 -17.70
N SER A 7 7.21 11.06 -16.78
CA SER A 7 7.62 11.27 -15.39
C SER A 7 9.08 11.66 -15.27
N THR A 8 9.96 11.04 -16.06
CA THR A 8 11.39 11.38 -16.09
C THR A 8 11.63 12.81 -16.59
N LEU A 9 10.97 13.20 -17.68
CA LEU A 9 11.04 14.57 -18.21
C LEU A 9 10.48 15.60 -17.22
N LEU A 10 9.43 15.24 -16.50
CA LEU A 10 8.85 16.10 -15.46
C LEU A 10 9.80 16.22 -14.27
N ALA A 11 10.50 15.13 -13.91
CA ALA A 11 11.52 15.13 -12.86
C ALA A 11 12.68 16.08 -13.15
N MET A 12 13.01 16.30 -14.42
CA MET A 12 14.04 17.25 -14.82
C MET A 12 13.67 18.73 -14.60
N LYS A 13 12.36 19.05 -14.42
CA LYS A 13 11.88 20.43 -14.19
C LYS A 13 12.12 20.96 -12.78
N GLY A 14 12.65 20.14 -11.89
CA GLY A 14 13.02 20.54 -10.52
C GLY A 14 11.99 20.18 -9.46
N PHE A 15 12.45 20.26 -8.21
CA PHE A 15 11.74 19.76 -7.03
C PHE A 15 10.36 20.39 -6.81
N ASP A 16 10.24 21.72 -6.98
CA ASP A 16 8.96 22.42 -6.77
C ASP A 16 7.84 21.91 -7.68
N THR A 17 8.19 21.62 -8.93
CA THR A 17 7.24 21.06 -9.89
C THR A 17 6.84 19.64 -9.50
N ILE A 18 7.84 18.80 -9.17
CA ILE A 18 7.61 17.41 -8.74
C ILE A 18 6.71 17.38 -7.51
N SER A 19 7.02 18.16 -6.48
CA SER A 19 6.28 18.14 -5.21
C SER A 19 4.82 18.54 -5.38
N LYS A 20 4.53 19.53 -6.26
CA LYS A 20 3.15 19.92 -6.57
C LYS A 20 2.37 18.79 -7.25
N PHE A 21 2.94 18.17 -8.28
CA PHE A 21 2.29 17.07 -8.99
C PHE A 21 2.12 15.85 -8.09
N THR A 22 3.15 15.44 -7.37
CA THR A 22 3.07 14.30 -6.44
C THR A 22 2.04 14.50 -5.36
N LYS A 23 1.92 15.72 -4.81
CA LYS A 23 0.87 16.05 -3.82
C LYS A 23 -0.53 15.80 -4.37
N TRP A 24 -0.83 16.31 -5.57
CA TRP A 24 -2.15 16.14 -6.18
C TRP A 24 -2.40 14.70 -6.61
N PHE A 25 -1.39 14.01 -7.12
CA PHE A 25 -1.49 12.60 -7.52
C PHE A 25 -1.73 11.69 -6.32
N MET A 26 -1.05 11.94 -5.20
CA MET A 26 -1.29 11.23 -3.95
C MET A 26 -2.70 11.51 -3.42
N LEU A 27 -3.12 12.77 -3.39
CA LEU A 27 -4.42 13.14 -2.84
C LEU A 27 -5.57 12.53 -3.65
N LEU A 28 -5.54 12.68 -4.98
CA LEU A 28 -6.59 12.19 -5.87
C LEU A 28 -6.50 10.68 -6.14
N GLY A 29 -5.29 10.16 -6.28
CA GLY A 29 -5.09 8.79 -6.72
C GLY A 29 -4.88 7.78 -5.58
N THR A 30 -4.69 8.23 -4.35
CA THR A 30 -4.48 7.33 -3.21
C THR A 30 -5.39 7.70 -2.04
N ALA A 31 -5.33 8.93 -1.54
CA ALA A 31 -6.06 9.32 -0.34
C ALA A 31 -7.59 9.34 -0.56
N LEU A 32 -8.05 9.87 -1.68
CA LEU A 32 -9.47 9.94 -2.00
C LEU A 32 -10.09 8.55 -2.24
N PRO A 33 -9.49 7.63 -3.03
CA PRO A 33 -9.96 6.25 -3.11
C PRO A 33 -9.98 5.53 -1.76
N ALA A 34 -8.94 5.68 -0.96
CA ALA A 34 -8.87 5.08 0.37
C ALA A 34 -9.99 5.61 1.29
N ALA A 35 -10.20 6.93 1.32
CA ALA A 35 -11.27 7.56 2.09
C ALA A 35 -12.66 7.09 1.63
N CYS A 36 -12.87 6.94 0.32
CA CYS A 36 -14.13 6.42 -0.23
C CYS A 36 -14.44 5.02 0.31
N LEU A 37 -13.46 4.10 0.31
CA LEU A 37 -13.64 2.76 0.87
C LEU A 37 -13.98 2.80 2.37
N VAL A 38 -13.27 3.62 3.14
CA VAL A 38 -13.50 3.73 4.58
C VAL A 38 -14.92 4.24 4.86
N ILE A 39 -15.35 5.30 4.17
CA ILE A 39 -16.69 5.88 4.34
C ILE A 39 -17.76 4.85 3.98
N LEU A 40 -17.63 4.18 2.85
CA LEU A 40 -18.58 3.14 2.43
C LEU A 40 -18.56 1.93 3.37
N GLY A 41 -17.39 1.50 3.86
CA GLY A 41 -17.29 0.44 4.87
C GLY A 41 -17.99 0.79 6.17
N ILE A 42 -17.90 2.05 6.62
CA ILE A 42 -18.66 2.54 7.79
C ILE A 42 -20.16 2.53 7.50
N ILE A 43 -20.58 2.98 6.33
CA ILE A 43 -21.99 2.95 5.90
C ILE A 43 -22.50 1.51 5.90
N TRP A 44 -21.72 0.53 5.40
CA TRP A 44 -22.06 -0.90 5.43
C TRP A 44 -22.41 -1.40 6.83
N LEU A 45 -21.57 -1.04 7.80
CA LEU A 45 -21.79 -1.40 9.21
C LEU A 45 -23.04 -0.71 9.80
N ILE A 46 -23.25 0.57 9.50
CA ILE A 46 -24.42 1.33 9.98
C ILE A 46 -25.73 0.76 9.41
N MET A 47 -25.71 0.28 8.17
CA MET A 47 -26.85 -0.38 7.55
C MET A 47 -27.16 -1.76 8.14
N GLY A 48 -26.32 -2.27 9.06
CA GLY A 48 -26.51 -3.57 9.71
C GLY A 48 -26.24 -4.76 8.81
N ASN A 49 -25.51 -4.56 7.71
CA ASN A 49 -25.14 -5.65 6.80
C ASN A 49 -24.16 -6.61 7.48
N PRO A 50 -24.23 -7.93 7.17
CA PRO A 50 -23.30 -8.90 7.72
C PRO A 50 -21.86 -8.62 7.24
N SER A 51 -20.89 -8.85 8.14
CA SER A 51 -19.48 -8.80 7.77
C SER A 51 -19.07 -10.07 7.03
N ALA A 52 -18.35 -9.93 5.91
CA ALA A 52 -17.80 -11.05 5.17
C ALA A 52 -16.62 -11.71 5.91
N ALA A 53 -15.87 -10.94 6.68
CA ALA A 53 -14.79 -11.45 7.53
C ALA A 53 -15.26 -11.58 8.99
N PRO A 54 -14.77 -12.58 9.75
CA PRO A 54 -15.06 -12.70 11.18
C PRO A 54 -14.44 -11.52 11.94
N MET A 55 -15.27 -10.74 12.64
CA MET A 55 -14.84 -9.59 13.45
C MET A 55 -14.32 -10.04 14.82
N ASN A 56 -13.21 -10.76 14.85
CA ASN A 56 -12.55 -11.16 16.08
C ASN A 56 -11.04 -10.86 16.01
N TRP A 57 -10.42 -10.67 17.16
CA TRP A 57 -8.98 -10.38 17.22
C TRP A 57 -8.11 -11.48 16.59
N GLY A 58 -8.57 -12.74 16.65
CA GLY A 58 -7.89 -13.87 16.02
C GLY A 58 -7.80 -13.75 14.50
N ALA A 59 -8.79 -13.13 13.84
CA ALA A 59 -8.77 -12.93 12.40
C ALA A 59 -7.77 -11.86 11.95
N LEU A 60 -7.32 -10.99 12.85
CA LEU A 60 -6.28 -9.97 12.55
C LEU A 60 -4.86 -10.55 12.61
N ILE A 61 -4.71 -11.73 13.23
CA ILE A 61 -3.41 -12.40 13.33
C ILE A 61 -3.26 -13.31 12.10
N PRO A 62 -2.19 -13.13 11.28
CA PRO A 62 -1.99 -14.01 10.13
C PRO A 62 -1.98 -15.48 10.53
N SER A 63 -2.65 -16.34 9.76
CA SER A 63 -2.75 -17.78 9.98
C SER A 63 -1.38 -18.47 10.17
N VAL A 64 -0.34 -17.90 9.55
CA VAL A 64 1.06 -18.32 9.74
C VAL A 64 1.47 -18.43 11.21
N PHE A 65 0.94 -17.55 12.06
CA PHE A 65 1.25 -17.60 13.50
C PHE A 65 0.36 -18.57 14.28
N HIS A 66 -0.81 -18.92 13.74
CA HIS A 66 -1.70 -19.91 14.36
C HIS A 66 -1.31 -21.35 14.05
N GLU A 67 -0.89 -21.62 12.82
CA GLU A 67 -0.46 -22.95 12.39
C GLU A 67 0.86 -23.42 13.04
N HIS A 68 1.73 -22.49 13.44
CA HIS A 68 2.99 -22.85 14.12
C HIS A 68 2.79 -23.56 15.47
N SER A 69 1.67 -23.33 16.15
CA SER A 69 1.37 -24.07 17.38
C SER A 69 1.11 -25.55 17.12
N HIS A 70 0.52 -25.89 15.98
CA HIS A 70 0.29 -27.27 15.53
C HIS A 70 1.55 -27.87 14.89
N VAL A 71 2.37 -27.09 14.19
CA VAL A 71 3.63 -27.51 13.58
C VAL A 71 4.66 -27.88 14.67
N LEU A 72 4.79 -27.08 15.72
CA LEU A 72 5.69 -27.42 16.86
C LEU A 72 5.19 -28.64 17.62
N ALA A 73 3.89 -28.88 17.74
CA ALA A 73 3.32 -30.09 18.31
C ALA A 73 3.45 -31.30 17.37
N GLY A 74 3.56 -31.09 16.06
CA GLY A 74 3.63 -32.10 15.01
C GLY A 74 5.06 -32.64 14.70
N ILE A 75 6.13 -32.00 15.20
CA ILE A 75 7.52 -32.42 14.98
C ILE A 75 7.77 -33.87 15.47
N HIS A 76 6.92 -34.38 16.34
CA HIS A 76 7.02 -35.76 16.81
C HIS A 76 6.40 -36.86 15.91
N ARG A 77 5.73 -36.46 14.79
CA ARG A 77 5.20 -37.45 13.83
C ARG A 77 5.51 -36.98 12.41
N LEU A 78 6.45 -37.66 11.78
CA LEU A 78 6.78 -37.53 10.36
C LEU A 78 5.55 -37.89 9.50
N HIS A 79 4.59 -36.94 9.34
CA HIS A 79 3.44 -37.12 8.48
C HIS A 79 3.82 -36.66 7.07
N PRO A 80 3.41 -37.36 5.98
CA PRO A 80 3.80 -37.03 4.62
C PRO A 80 3.23 -35.65 4.16
N ASP A 81 2.24 -35.09 4.85
CA ASP A 81 1.67 -33.79 4.55
C ASP A 81 2.44 -32.61 5.18
N TYR A 82 3.43 -32.89 6.04
CA TYR A 82 4.25 -31.87 6.72
C TYR A 82 4.90 -30.88 5.73
N TRP A 83 5.41 -31.38 4.62
CA TRP A 83 6.03 -30.53 3.60
C TRP A 83 5.04 -29.60 2.89
N LYS A 84 3.80 -30.03 2.68
CA LYS A 84 2.76 -29.18 2.09
C LYS A 84 2.37 -28.05 3.03
N GLU A 85 2.23 -28.36 4.32
CA GLU A 85 1.90 -27.40 5.36
C GLU A 85 3.04 -26.40 5.58
N PHE A 86 4.29 -26.89 5.62
CA PHE A 86 5.49 -26.04 5.72
C PHE A 86 5.65 -25.11 4.51
N VAL A 87 5.48 -25.62 3.29
CA VAL A 87 5.52 -24.81 2.05
C VAL A 87 4.38 -23.80 2.02
N GLY A 88 3.18 -24.16 2.48
CA GLY A 88 2.06 -23.23 2.61
C GLY A 88 2.36 -22.10 3.60
N SER A 89 3.01 -22.41 4.72
CA SER A 89 3.46 -21.43 5.72
C SER A 89 4.50 -20.46 5.15
N ILE A 90 5.47 -20.93 4.36
CA ILE A 90 6.45 -20.09 3.68
C ILE A 90 5.78 -19.20 2.63
N ALA A 91 4.83 -19.75 1.86
CA ALA A 91 4.06 -18.95 0.90
C ALA A 91 3.28 -17.81 1.59
N GLY A 92 2.73 -18.07 2.79
CA GLY A 92 2.11 -17.04 3.63
C GLY A 92 3.09 -15.95 4.05
N LEU A 93 4.35 -16.30 4.38
CA LEU A 93 5.39 -15.32 4.70
C LEU A 93 5.70 -14.40 3.51
N VAL A 94 5.70 -14.92 2.28
CA VAL A 94 5.92 -14.10 1.08
C VAL A 94 4.87 -13.00 0.95
N LEU A 95 3.61 -13.27 1.32
CA LEU A 95 2.55 -12.25 1.33
C LEU A 95 2.79 -11.16 2.37
N ILE A 96 3.32 -11.52 3.54
CA ILE A 96 3.70 -10.56 4.59
C ILE A 96 4.86 -9.68 4.11
N VAL A 97 5.87 -10.24 3.45
CA VAL A 97 7.02 -9.48 2.91
C VAL A 97 6.57 -8.40 1.94
N SER A 98 5.57 -8.66 1.11
CA SER A 98 5.01 -7.67 0.20
C SER A 98 4.43 -6.45 0.93
N ASN A 99 3.89 -6.63 2.13
CA ASN A 99 3.40 -5.52 2.96
C ASN A 99 4.56 -4.65 3.49
N PHE A 100 5.71 -5.23 3.83
CA PHE A 100 6.88 -4.43 4.24
C PHE A 100 7.32 -3.47 3.14
N LEU A 101 7.24 -3.89 1.88
CA LEU A 101 7.57 -3.03 0.74
C LEU A 101 6.62 -1.83 0.63
N ALA A 102 5.34 -2.00 1.00
CA ALA A 102 4.35 -0.92 0.98
C ALA A 102 4.67 0.20 2.00
N TYR A 103 5.39 -0.13 3.08
CA TYR A 103 5.82 0.82 4.11
C TYR A 103 7.26 1.33 3.92
N ALA A 104 8.02 0.77 2.97
CA ALA A 104 9.38 1.21 2.64
C ALA A 104 9.35 2.52 1.83
N GLY A 105 10.44 3.29 1.89
CA GLY A 105 10.65 4.48 1.06
C GLY A 105 10.46 5.82 1.79
N ILE A 106 10.05 5.82 3.06
CA ILE A 106 9.98 7.06 3.86
C ILE A 106 11.37 7.72 3.95
N GLU A 107 12.40 6.91 4.07
CA GLU A 107 13.81 7.31 4.14
C GLU A 107 14.31 7.99 2.85
N MET A 108 13.69 7.70 1.70
CA MET A 108 14.04 8.32 0.41
C MET A 108 13.87 9.83 0.41
N ASN A 109 13.03 10.35 1.31
CA ASN A 109 12.86 11.80 1.46
C ASN A 109 14.03 12.49 2.17
N ALA A 110 14.95 11.73 2.80
CA ALA A 110 16.11 12.28 3.49
C ALA A 110 17.05 13.09 2.57
N ILE A 111 17.10 12.77 1.28
CA ILE A 111 17.88 13.53 0.28
C ILE A 111 17.39 14.96 0.10
N HIS A 112 16.14 15.25 0.50
CA HIS A 112 15.55 16.59 0.43
C HIS A 112 15.76 17.40 1.72
N ALA A 113 16.43 16.86 2.73
CA ALA A 113 16.65 17.54 4.01
C ALA A 113 17.32 18.91 3.86
N ARG A 114 18.23 19.07 2.90
CA ARG A 114 18.91 20.35 2.62
C ARG A 114 18.01 21.45 2.05
N GLU A 115 16.80 21.10 1.60
CA GLU A 115 15.83 22.06 1.04
C GLU A 115 14.88 22.60 2.11
N LEU A 116 14.92 22.02 3.31
CA LEU A 116 14.14 22.46 4.46
C LEU A 116 14.82 23.64 5.17
N LYS A 117 14.01 24.56 5.71
CA LYS A 117 14.51 25.70 6.48
C LYS A 117 15.15 25.27 7.81
N ASN A 118 14.52 24.30 8.49
CA ASN A 118 14.97 23.74 9.76
C ASN A 118 14.92 22.20 9.70
N PRO A 119 15.92 21.53 9.03
CA PRO A 119 15.89 20.09 8.82
C PRO A 119 15.72 19.27 10.09
N GLU A 120 16.40 19.67 11.17
CA GLU A 120 16.39 18.97 12.46
C GLU A 120 14.99 18.88 13.09
N ARG A 121 14.12 19.85 12.83
CA ARG A 121 12.75 19.90 13.38
C ARG A 121 11.70 19.47 12.36
N GLU A 122 11.87 19.84 11.10
CA GLU A 122 10.89 19.59 10.05
C GLU A 122 10.93 18.15 9.54
N MET A 123 12.12 17.56 9.45
CA MET A 123 12.29 16.20 8.94
C MET A 123 11.64 15.13 9.83
N PRO A 124 11.88 15.10 11.16
CA PRO A 124 11.22 14.14 12.04
C PRO A 124 9.68 14.28 12.04
N LYS A 125 9.17 15.51 11.96
CA LYS A 125 7.71 15.75 11.87
C LYS A 125 7.14 15.24 10.56
N ALA A 126 7.85 15.47 9.44
CA ALA A 126 7.44 14.99 8.12
C ALA A 126 7.41 13.45 8.08
N ILE A 127 8.44 12.79 8.63
CA ILE A 127 8.52 11.32 8.70
C ILE A 127 7.39 10.76 9.58
N LEU A 128 7.14 11.35 10.75
CA LEU A 128 6.06 10.92 11.64
C LEU A 128 4.69 11.08 10.96
N LEU A 129 4.45 12.25 10.33
CA LEU A 129 3.21 12.50 9.60
C LEU A 129 3.03 11.52 8.45
N ALA A 130 4.09 11.27 7.68
CA ALA A 130 4.06 10.29 6.59
C ALA A 130 3.73 8.89 7.10
N GLY A 131 4.34 8.45 8.21
CA GLY A 131 4.05 7.17 8.86
C GLY A 131 2.58 7.05 9.27
N ILE A 132 2.03 8.08 9.91
CA ILE A 132 0.61 8.12 10.29
C ILE A 132 -0.28 8.06 9.04
N MET A 133 0.03 8.83 8.01
CA MET A 133 -0.74 8.82 6.77
C MET A 133 -0.71 7.46 6.07
N ILE A 134 0.44 6.78 6.05
CA ILE A 134 0.57 5.44 5.49
C ILE A 134 -0.35 4.48 6.24
N VAL A 135 -0.31 4.46 7.57
CA VAL A 135 -1.19 3.63 8.39
C VAL A 135 -2.67 3.89 8.08
N LEU A 136 -3.07 5.16 8.00
CA LEU A 136 -4.45 5.57 7.70
C LEU A 136 -4.90 5.24 6.27
N ILE A 137 -3.99 5.23 5.30
CA ILE A 137 -4.30 4.91 3.90
C ILE A 137 -4.34 3.39 3.67
N PHE A 138 -3.58 2.59 4.42
CA PHE A 138 -3.52 1.14 4.20
C PHE A 138 -4.47 0.37 5.12
N ILE A 139 -4.45 0.59 6.43
CA ILE A 139 -5.18 -0.26 7.38
C ILE A 139 -6.70 -0.08 7.26
N PRO A 140 -7.30 1.11 7.41
CA PRO A 140 -8.74 1.24 7.38
C PRO A 140 -9.40 0.82 6.06
N PRO A 141 -8.85 1.15 4.86
CA PRO A 141 -9.43 0.66 3.61
C PRO A 141 -9.34 -0.86 3.45
N THR A 142 -8.24 -1.48 3.91
CA THR A 142 -8.11 -2.94 3.89
C THR A 142 -9.15 -3.60 4.78
N LEU A 143 -9.38 -3.05 5.98
CA LEU A 143 -10.45 -3.51 6.86
C LEU A 143 -11.83 -3.31 6.22
N ALA A 144 -12.08 -2.16 5.59
CA ALA A 144 -13.34 -1.90 4.89
C ALA A 144 -13.60 -2.93 3.78
N ILE A 145 -12.58 -3.25 2.98
CA ILE A 145 -12.69 -4.30 1.95
C ILE A 145 -13.00 -5.64 2.59
N SER A 146 -12.30 -6.04 3.64
CA SER A 146 -12.53 -7.34 4.30
C SER A 146 -13.91 -7.47 4.95
N LEU A 147 -14.53 -6.35 5.33
CA LEU A 147 -15.90 -6.35 5.85
C LEU A 147 -16.95 -6.66 4.78
N VAL A 148 -16.72 -6.20 3.55
CA VAL A 148 -17.70 -6.24 2.46
C VAL A 148 -17.45 -7.40 1.49
N VAL A 149 -16.17 -7.70 1.22
CA VAL A 149 -15.76 -8.63 0.17
C VAL A 149 -15.25 -9.94 0.76
N PRO A 150 -15.87 -11.09 0.43
CA PRO A 150 -15.38 -12.40 0.86
C PRO A 150 -13.98 -12.70 0.31
N ALA A 151 -13.14 -13.35 1.10
CA ALA A 151 -11.74 -13.61 0.76
C ALA A 151 -11.57 -14.46 -0.53
N ASP A 152 -12.48 -15.37 -0.76
CA ASP A 152 -12.51 -16.29 -1.92
C ASP A 152 -12.93 -15.60 -3.22
N SER A 153 -13.50 -14.40 -3.17
CA SER A 153 -13.89 -13.63 -4.35
C SER A 153 -12.77 -12.77 -4.95
N THR A 154 -11.60 -12.71 -4.29
CA THR A 154 -10.47 -11.89 -4.72
C THR A 154 -9.23 -12.73 -4.95
N SER A 155 -8.57 -12.53 -6.10
CA SER A 155 -7.28 -13.17 -6.38
C SER A 155 -6.12 -12.29 -5.90
N LEU A 156 -5.08 -12.92 -5.33
CA LEU A 156 -3.88 -12.23 -4.86
C LEU A 156 -3.10 -11.50 -5.96
N THR A 157 -3.27 -11.91 -7.21
CA THR A 157 -2.55 -11.37 -8.38
C THR A 157 -3.26 -10.24 -9.11
N ALA A 158 -4.60 -10.26 -9.14
CA ALA A 158 -5.41 -9.20 -9.77
C ALA A 158 -5.92 -8.16 -8.74
N GLY A 159 -5.61 -8.36 -7.51
CA GLY A 159 -5.92 -7.81 -6.21
C GLY A 159 -6.72 -6.52 -6.16
N VAL A 160 -6.05 -5.40 -6.39
CA VAL A 160 -6.63 -4.10 -5.99
C VAL A 160 -7.86 -3.72 -6.80
N ILE A 161 -7.81 -3.78 -8.14
CA ILE A 161 -8.94 -3.37 -8.99
C ILE A 161 -10.12 -4.33 -8.83
N GLN A 162 -9.84 -5.63 -8.67
CA GLN A 162 -10.87 -6.65 -8.47
C GLN A 162 -11.55 -6.49 -7.11
N ALA A 163 -10.79 -6.20 -6.05
CA ALA A 163 -11.33 -5.91 -4.73
C ALA A 163 -12.23 -4.66 -4.74
N TYR A 164 -11.82 -3.60 -5.43
CA TYR A 164 -12.64 -2.40 -5.60
C TYR A 164 -13.91 -2.70 -6.42
N ALA A 165 -13.79 -3.48 -7.50
CA ALA A 165 -14.95 -3.85 -8.31
C ALA A 165 -15.98 -4.63 -7.49
N ALA A 166 -15.54 -5.67 -6.77
CA ALA A 166 -16.39 -6.47 -5.89
C ALA A 166 -17.02 -5.62 -4.76
N PHE A 167 -16.25 -4.68 -4.20
CA PHE A 167 -16.72 -3.77 -3.17
C PHE A 167 -17.85 -2.86 -3.69
N PHE A 168 -17.67 -2.23 -4.86
CA PHE A 168 -18.69 -1.35 -5.43
C PHE A 168 -19.90 -2.11 -5.97
N ASP A 169 -19.70 -3.35 -6.42
CA ASP A 169 -20.81 -4.22 -6.82
C ASP A 169 -21.72 -4.57 -5.64
N ALA A 170 -21.15 -4.83 -4.47
CA ALA A 170 -21.90 -5.06 -3.23
C ALA A 170 -22.78 -3.84 -2.82
N PHE A 171 -22.39 -2.63 -3.22
CA PHE A 171 -23.18 -1.41 -3.05
C PHE A 171 -24.07 -1.07 -4.25
N HIS A 172 -24.11 -1.89 -5.30
CA HIS A 172 -24.83 -1.63 -6.56
C HIS A 172 -24.38 -0.34 -7.28
N ILE A 173 -23.11 0.06 -7.09
CA ILE A 173 -22.48 1.25 -7.72
C ILE A 173 -21.27 0.86 -8.58
N ALA A 174 -21.32 -0.27 -9.26
CA ALA A 174 -20.23 -0.79 -10.10
C ALA A 174 -19.70 0.21 -11.14
N TRP A 175 -20.53 1.18 -11.58
CA TRP A 175 -20.14 2.25 -12.50
C TRP A 175 -19.01 3.17 -11.95
N VAL A 176 -18.77 3.18 -10.65
CA VAL A 176 -17.69 3.95 -10.00
C VAL A 176 -16.32 3.29 -10.25
N THR A 177 -16.27 1.99 -10.49
CA THR A 177 -15.03 1.22 -10.66
C THR A 177 -14.08 1.79 -11.73
N PRO A 178 -14.52 2.14 -12.95
CA PRO A 178 -13.60 2.72 -13.95
C PRO A 178 -13.10 4.11 -13.55
N ILE A 179 -13.90 4.90 -12.86
CA ILE A 179 -13.49 6.22 -12.37
C ILE A 179 -12.37 6.04 -11.34
N LEU A 180 -12.58 5.12 -10.40
CA LEU A 180 -11.59 4.82 -9.38
C LEU A 180 -10.32 4.22 -9.99
N GLY A 181 -10.46 3.35 -10.98
CA GLY A 181 -9.33 2.83 -11.76
C GLY A 181 -8.48 3.94 -12.39
N ALA A 182 -9.12 4.95 -12.97
CA ALA A 182 -8.42 6.12 -13.51
C ALA A 182 -7.70 6.92 -12.41
N LEU A 183 -8.31 7.10 -11.25
CA LEU A 183 -7.69 7.76 -10.10
C LEU A 183 -6.49 6.98 -9.57
N LEU A 184 -6.58 5.65 -9.48
CA LEU A 184 -5.45 4.78 -9.09
C LEU A 184 -4.27 4.89 -10.07
N ILE A 185 -4.54 5.00 -11.37
CA ILE A 185 -3.49 5.25 -12.38
C ILE A 185 -2.80 6.58 -12.11
N ILE A 186 -3.55 7.63 -11.79
CA ILE A 186 -2.99 8.94 -11.41
C ILE A 186 -2.11 8.81 -10.16
N GLY A 187 -2.55 8.07 -9.15
CA GLY A 187 -1.75 7.78 -7.96
C GLY A 187 -0.45 7.04 -8.28
N ALA A 188 -0.53 6.01 -9.12
CA ALA A 188 0.64 5.26 -9.57
C ALA A 188 1.67 6.14 -10.30
N LEU A 189 1.20 7.09 -11.13
CA LEU A 189 2.09 8.08 -11.78
C LEU A 189 2.82 8.96 -10.76
N GLY A 190 2.15 9.35 -9.67
CA GLY A 190 2.77 10.06 -8.56
C GLY A 190 3.87 9.24 -7.89
N GLY A 191 3.64 7.95 -7.69
CA GLY A 191 4.64 7.00 -7.19
C GLY A 191 5.86 6.91 -8.11
N VAL A 192 5.65 6.69 -9.42
CA VAL A 192 6.73 6.65 -10.42
C VAL A 192 7.54 7.94 -10.40
N LEU A 193 6.87 9.09 -10.32
CA LEU A 193 7.54 10.39 -10.28
C LEU A 193 8.43 10.53 -9.04
N SER A 194 7.94 10.15 -7.86
CA SER A 194 8.70 10.19 -6.60
C SER A 194 9.90 9.25 -6.62
N TRP A 195 9.71 8.01 -7.07
CA TRP A 195 10.76 7.00 -7.15
C TRP A 195 11.82 7.31 -8.22
N THR A 196 11.46 8.08 -9.26
CA THR A 196 12.44 8.56 -10.26
C THR A 196 13.24 9.75 -9.73
N ALA A 197 12.58 10.69 -9.08
CA ALA A 197 13.21 11.93 -8.61
C ALA A 197 14.17 11.70 -7.44
N GLY A 198 13.80 10.84 -6.48
CA GLY A 198 14.58 10.56 -5.29
C GLY A 198 15.99 10.04 -5.60
N PRO A 199 16.13 8.83 -6.16
CA PRO A 199 17.43 8.24 -6.48
C PRO A 199 18.26 9.08 -7.45
N SER A 200 17.64 9.72 -8.46
CA SER A 200 18.33 10.57 -9.42
C SER A 200 19.02 11.75 -8.74
N LYS A 201 18.37 12.35 -7.75
CA LYS A 201 18.96 13.44 -6.97
C LYS A 201 20.09 12.94 -6.07
N GLY A 202 19.96 11.76 -5.46
CA GLY A 202 21.04 11.13 -4.69
C GLY A 202 22.29 10.92 -5.55
N LEU A 203 22.13 10.35 -6.74
CA LEU A 203 23.24 10.16 -7.69
C LEU A 203 23.89 11.49 -8.11
N LEU A 204 23.09 12.54 -8.32
CA LEU A 204 23.62 13.86 -8.66
C LEU A 204 24.51 14.41 -7.53
N PHE A 205 24.14 14.21 -6.26
CA PHE A 205 24.97 14.64 -5.14
C PHE A 205 26.29 13.87 -5.06
N VAL A 206 26.24 12.55 -5.27
CA VAL A 206 27.45 11.72 -5.30
C VAL A 206 28.37 12.13 -6.45
N GLY A 207 27.83 12.36 -7.65
CA GLY A 207 28.61 12.86 -8.79
C GLY A 207 29.26 14.23 -8.53
N LYS A 208 28.55 15.17 -7.85
CA LYS A 208 29.12 16.49 -7.50
C LYS A 208 30.15 16.42 -6.38
N SER A 209 30.17 15.39 -5.57
CA SER A 209 31.19 15.20 -4.52
C SER A 209 32.53 14.69 -5.04
N GLY A 210 32.64 14.37 -6.34
CA GLY A 210 33.88 13.92 -6.97
C GLY A 210 34.24 12.45 -6.66
N VAL A 211 33.25 11.64 -6.25
CA VAL A 211 33.45 10.21 -5.93
C VAL A 211 33.44 9.35 -7.21
N PHE A 212 33.01 9.90 -8.34
CA PHE A 212 33.05 9.28 -9.67
C PHE A 212 33.98 10.08 -10.60
#